data_dd5dca18f5099cee792a53e225ac8930
#
_entry.id   dd5dca18f5099cee792a53e225ac8930
#
_cell.length_a   1.000
_cell.length_b   1.000
_cell.length_c   1.000
_cell.angle_alpha   90.00
_cell.angle_beta   90.00
_cell.angle_gamma   90.00
#
_symmetry.space_group_name_H-M   'P 1'
#
loop_
_entity.id
_entity.type
_entity.pdbx_description
1 polymer ?
#
loop_
_entity_poly.entity_id
_entity_poly.type
_entity_poly.pdbx_seq_one_letter_code
_entity_poly.pdbx_strand_id
1 'polypeptide(L)'
;MANTLTLSKTELIDTAHQQMRTVVPELPWSTREKLALTCRILFEQGHDSGLAGQITARADTPDTYYTQRFGLGFDEITASNLVHVDQDLKLVSGEGMPNPANRFHTWVYRARPDVNCIIHTHPLHVAALSMLEVPLVIAQMDLCPLHDDCAFLARWPGVPVGNEEGEIISGALGDRRAILLAHHGQLVTGRTVEEACGLALLIERAARLQLLAMAAGEVKPIPPELGREAHDWISTPKRDQATFGYFARRVLRSDAHRDCVN
;
A
#
# COMPACT_ATOMS: atom_id res chain seq x y z
N MET A 1 21.59 -29.41 -20.39
CA MET A 1 20.76 -28.23 -20.07
C MET A 1 19.51 -28.34 -20.94
N ALA A 2 18.33 -28.29 -20.35
CA ALA A 2 17.09 -28.29 -21.12
C ALA A 2 17.06 -27.02 -22.00
N ASN A 3 16.66 -27.19 -23.26
CA ASN A 3 16.50 -26.06 -24.18
C ASN A 3 15.26 -25.26 -23.77
N THR A 4 15.46 -24.12 -23.11
CA THR A 4 14.33 -23.26 -22.64
C THR A 4 13.46 -22.72 -23.78
N LEU A 5 13.94 -22.72 -25.02
CA LEU A 5 13.16 -22.29 -26.19
C LEU A 5 12.00 -23.25 -26.55
N THR A 6 12.00 -24.45 -25.99
CA THR A 6 10.92 -25.44 -26.20
C THR A 6 9.91 -25.49 -25.05
N LEU A 7 10.14 -24.74 -23.97
CA LEU A 7 9.22 -24.68 -22.82
C LEU A 7 8.02 -23.78 -23.12
N SER A 8 6.87 -24.17 -22.60
CA SER A 8 5.68 -23.33 -22.63
C SER A 8 5.86 -22.10 -21.73
N LYS A 9 5.06 -21.07 -21.94
CA LYS A 9 5.02 -19.85 -21.11
C LYS A 9 4.78 -20.19 -19.63
N THR A 10 3.87 -21.10 -19.34
CA THR A 10 3.54 -21.55 -17.98
C THR A 10 4.76 -22.18 -17.30
N GLU A 11 5.46 -23.11 -17.97
CA GLU A 11 6.68 -23.74 -17.44
C GLU A 11 7.79 -22.73 -17.16
N LEU A 12 7.92 -21.69 -18.01
CA LEU A 12 8.88 -20.61 -17.79
C LEU A 12 8.49 -19.73 -16.58
N ILE A 13 7.20 -19.41 -16.42
CA ILE A 13 6.66 -18.67 -15.27
C ILE A 13 6.94 -19.44 -13.97
N ASP A 14 6.59 -20.72 -13.92
CA ASP A 14 6.78 -21.57 -12.74
C ASP A 14 8.25 -21.68 -12.34
N THR A 15 9.12 -21.88 -13.35
CA THR A 15 10.58 -21.91 -13.15
C THR A 15 11.09 -20.60 -12.56
N ALA A 16 10.64 -19.46 -13.11
CA ALA A 16 11.06 -18.14 -12.62
C ALA A 16 10.56 -17.89 -11.19
N HIS A 17 9.32 -18.24 -10.88
CA HIS A 17 8.77 -18.13 -9.51
C HIS A 17 9.56 -19.01 -8.53
N GLN A 18 9.93 -20.22 -8.92
CA GLN A 18 10.76 -21.10 -8.08
C GLN A 18 12.15 -20.50 -7.84
N GLN A 19 12.78 -19.95 -8.87
CA GLN A 19 14.07 -19.27 -8.74
C GLN A 19 13.99 -18.06 -7.82
N MET A 20 12.94 -17.21 -7.97
CA MET A 20 12.72 -16.08 -7.07
C MET A 20 12.60 -16.49 -5.61
N ARG A 21 11.90 -17.61 -5.32
CA ARG A 21 11.81 -18.13 -3.94
C ARG A 21 13.19 -18.51 -3.37
N THR A 22 14.11 -18.91 -4.19
CA THR A 22 15.47 -19.30 -3.76
C THR A 22 16.41 -18.11 -3.60
N VAL A 23 16.32 -17.11 -4.50
CA VAL A 23 17.33 -16.03 -4.56
C VAL A 23 16.90 -14.75 -3.83
N VAL A 24 15.60 -14.54 -3.60
CA VAL A 24 15.12 -13.38 -2.83
C VAL A 24 15.17 -13.73 -1.34
N PRO A 25 16.07 -13.09 -0.56
CA PRO A 25 16.21 -13.39 0.86
C PRO A 25 14.99 -12.90 1.65
N GLU A 26 14.77 -13.51 2.81
CA GLU A 26 13.85 -12.96 3.81
C GLU A 26 14.40 -11.62 4.33
N LEU A 27 13.50 -10.70 4.64
CA LEU A 27 13.87 -9.38 5.15
C LEU A 27 14.10 -9.46 6.66
N PRO A 28 15.18 -8.84 7.17
CA PRO A 28 15.58 -9.00 8.56
C PRO A 28 14.76 -8.15 9.56
N TRP A 29 13.82 -7.34 9.08
CA TRP A 29 13.15 -6.33 9.88
C TRP A 29 11.86 -6.85 10.54
N SER A 30 11.65 -6.45 11.80
CA SER A 30 10.39 -6.62 12.53
C SER A 30 9.25 -5.80 11.90
N THR A 31 8.01 -6.05 12.31
CA THR A 31 6.84 -5.28 11.85
C THR A 31 7.00 -3.78 12.13
N ARG A 32 7.52 -3.39 13.29
CA ARG A 32 7.76 -1.98 13.65
C ARG A 32 8.81 -1.32 12.74
N GLU A 33 9.92 -2.00 12.51
CA GLU A 33 10.98 -1.51 11.61
C GLU A 33 10.47 -1.41 10.16
N LYS A 34 9.69 -2.38 9.69
CA LYS A 34 9.05 -2.31 8.36
C LYS A 34 8.07 -1.15 8.24
N LEU A 35 7.29 -0.85 9.29
CA LEU A 35 6.40 0.32 9.29
C LEU A 35 7.19 1.63 9.23
N ALA A 36 8.25 1.76 10.03
CA ALA A 36 9.10 2.95 10.02
C ALA A 36 9.79 3.12 8.66
N LEU A 37 10.33 2.05 8.08
CA LEU A 37 10.87 2.05 6.71
C LEU A 37 9.81 2.44 5.69
N THR A 38 8.57 1.94 5.83
CA THR A 38 7.47 2.31 4.94
C THR A 38 7.16 3.80 5.02
N CYS A 39 7.13 4.40 6.21
CA CYS A 39 6.93 5.84 6.36
C CYS A 39 8.01 6.63 5.60
N ARG A 40 9.28 6.27 5.76
CA ARG A 40 10.40 6.92 5.03
C ARG A 40 10.30 6.71 3.52
N ILE A 41 9.94 5.49 3.08
CA ILE A 41 9.73 5.18 1.66
C ILE A 41 8.61 6.06 1.09
N LEU A 42 7.48 6.13 1.78
CA LEU A 42 6.33 6.94 1.38
C LEU A 42 6.72 8.43 1.26
N PHE A 43 7.45 8.96 2.24
CA PHE A 43 7.97 10.32 2.20
C PHE A 43 8.87 10.55 0.98
N GLU A 44 9.89 9.71 0.75
CA GLU A 44 10.79 9.82 -0.41
C GLU A 44 10.07 9.69 -1.76
N GLN A 45 8.92 9.03 -1.80
CA GLN A 45 8.15 8.79 -3.01
C GLN A 45 6.96 9.78 -3.18
N GLY A 46 6.93 10.86 -2.38
CA GLY A 46 5.98 11.96 -2.55
C GLY A 46 4.58 11.69 -1.98
N HIS A 47 4.49 10.84 -0.95
CA HIS A 47 3.26 10.62 -0.20
C HIS A 47 3.13 11.57 1.01
N ASP A 48 3.97 12.58 1.07
CA ASP A 48 3.97 13.60 2.11
C ASP A 48 2.89 14.65 1.83
N SER A 49 1.86 14.67 2.64
CA SER A 49 0.83 15.72 2.67
C SER A 49 0.73 16.33 4.07
N GLY A 50 1.88 16.71 4.63
CA GLY A 50 2.02 17.17 6.01
C GLY A 50 1.71 16.05 6.99
N LEU A 51 0.77 16.28 7.91
CA LEU A 51 0.36 15.28 8.91
C LEU A 51 -0.83 14.41 8.45
N ALA A 52 -1.30 14.58 7.21
CA ALA A 52 -2.34 13.76 6.63
C ALA A 52 -1.77 12.44 6.13
N GLY A 53 -2.59 11.40 6.23
CA GLY A 53 -2.19 10.03 5.92
C GLY A 53 -1.93 9.20 7.17
N GLN A 54 -2.22 7.91 7.07
CA GLN A 54 -2.12 6.98 8.16
C GLN A 54 -1.58 5.64 7.68
N ILE A 55 -0.77 5.01 8.55
CA ILE A 55 -0.31 3.65 8.38
C ILE A 55 -0.59 2.86 9.65
N THR A 56 -1.13 1.66 9.49
CA THR A 56 -1.29 0.72 10.60
C THR A 56 -0.82 -0.67 10.18
N ALA A 57 -0.32 -1.45 11.14
CA ALA A 57 -0.14 -2.90 10.97
C ALA A 57 -0.60 -3.63 12.23
N ARG A 58 -1.17 -4.85 12.06
CA ARG A 58 -1.50 -5.70 13.20
C ARG A 58 -0.25 -5.97 14.03
N ALA A 59 -0.40 -5.86 15.34
CA ALA A 59 0.63 -6.23 16.30
C ALA A 59 0.51 -7.71 16.68
N ASP A 60 1.48 -8.20 17.45
CA ASP A 60 1.51 -9.60 17.89
C ASP A 60 0.35 -9.95 18.85
N THR A 61 -0.15 -8.94 19.60
CA THR A 61 -1.35 -9.11 20.45
C THR A 61 -2.59 -8.97 19.59
N PRO A 62 -3.55 -9.91 19.64
CA PRO A 62 -4.80 -9.84 18.89
C PRO A 62 -5.53 -8.52 19.10
N ASP A 63 -6.20 -8.02 18.06
CA ASP A 63 -6.99 -6.79 18.03
C ASP A 63 -6.22 -5.53 18.45
N THR A 64 -4.90 -5.54 18.24
CA THR A 64 -4.04 -4.38 18.47
C THR A 64 -3.19 -4.08 17.23
N TYR A 65 -2.73 -2.83 17.14
CA TYR A 65 -2.08 -2.30 15.94
C TYR A 65 -0.90 -1.39 16.30
N TYR A 66 0.15 -1.44 15.50
CA TYR A 66 1.17 -0.39 15.46
C TYR A 66 0.76 0.69 14.47
N THR A 67 1.01 1.97 14.81
CA THR A 67 0.73 3.11 13.92
C THR A 67 1.69 4.26 14.23
N GLN A 68 1.79 5.22 13.28
CA GLN A 68 2.54 6.43 13.53
C GLN A 68 1.90 7.27 14.65
N ARG A 69 2.75 7.92 15.41
CA ARG A 69 2.35 8.91 16.40
C ARG A 69 1.80 10.17 15.70
N PHE A 70 0.64 10.66 16.10
CA PHE A 70 0.10 11.92 15.61
C PHE A 70 1.01 13.09 15.98
N GLY A 71 1.19 14.02 15.04
CA GLY A 71 2.06 15.18 15.18
C GLY A 71 3.47 15.00 14.63
N LEU A 72 3.82 13.79 14.12
CA LEU A 72 5.05 13.52 13.41
C LEU A 72 4.77 13.27 11.91
N GLY A 73 5.61 13.82 11.04
CA GLY A 73 5.63 13.51 9.62
C GLY A 73 6.20 12.12 9.34
N PHE A 74 5.95 11.57 8.15
CA PHE A 74 6.48 10.27 7.77
C PHE A 74 8.01 10.21 7.80
N ASP A 75 8.68 11.32 7.58
CA ASP A 75 10.14 11.50 7.68
C ASP A 75 10.69 11.53 9.11
N GLU A 76 9.81 11.63 10.12
CA GLU A 76 10.19 11.65 11.53
C GLU A 76 9.92 10.31 12.25
N ILE A 77 9.21 9.38 11.58
CA ILE A 77 8.84 8.10 12.20
C ILE A 77 10.06 7.18 12.31
N THR A 78 10.23 6.59 13.49
CA THR A 78 11.20 5.53 13.79
C THR A 78 10.48 4.31 14.39
N ALA A 79 11.13 3.16 14.40
CA ALA A 79 10.56 1.95 15.03
C ALA A 79 10.24 2.17 16.52
N SER A 80 11.05 2.99 17.21
CA SER A 80 10.90 3.27 18.65
C SER A 80 9.78 4.26 18.95
N ASN A 81 9.44 5.21 18.03
CA ASN A 81 8.40 6.21 18.30
C ASN A 81 7.01 5.86 17.75
N LEU A 82 6.84 4.68 17.14
CA LEU A 82 5.53 4.13 16.82
C LEU A 82 4.74 3.87 18.10
N VAL A 83 3.43 4.15 18.05
CA VAL A 83 2.52 3.83 19.13
C VAL A 83 1.83 2.48 18.89
N HIS A 84 1.54 1.76 19.98
CA HIS A 84 0.76 0.52 19.99
C HIS A 84 -0.62 0.83 20.57
N VAL A 85 -1.67 0.52 19.83
CA VAL A 85 -3.05 0.86 20.16
C VAL A 85 -3.97 -0.35 20.04
N ASP A 86 -5.09 -0.33 20.77
CA ASP A 86 -6.17 -1.31 20.63
C ASP A 86 -7.14 -0.94 19.48
N GLN A 87 -8.18 -1.76 19.27
CA GLN A 87 -9.22 -1.55 18.26
C GLN A 87 -10.04 -0.26 18.46
N ASP A 88 -10.04 0.31 19.66
CA ASP A 88 -10.69 1.58 19.98
C ASP A 88 -9.72 2.78 19.87
N LEU A 89 -8.52 2.54 19.38
CA LEU A 89 -7.40 3.49 19.27
C LEU A 89 -6.88 4.00 20.63
N LYS A 90 -7.15 3.28 21.70
CA LYS A 90 -6.55 3.57 23.01
C LYS A 90 -5.12 3.08 23.05
N LEU A 91 -4.26 3.88 23.66
CA LEU A 91 -2.84 3.56 23.79
C LEU A 91 -2.64 2.33 24.69
N VAL A 92 -2.00 1.30 24.13
CA VAL A 92 -1.52 0.12 24.86
C VAL A 92 -0.09 0.35 25.33
N SER A 93 0.76 0.92 24.46
CA SER A 93 2.13 1.31 24.79
C SER A 93 2.67 2.37 23.82
N GLY A 94 3.75 3.04 24.22
CA GLY A 94 4.34 4.17 23.50
C GLY A 94 3.91 5.51 24.11
N GLU A 95 4.24 6.62 23.46
CA GLU A 95 3.95 7.98 23.93
C GLU A 95 3.16 8.77 22.88
N GLY A 96 2.21 9.59 23.34
CA GLY A 96 1.39 10.45 22.48
C GLY A 96 0.05 9.80 22.15
N MET A 97 -0.44 10.01 20.93
CA MET A 97 -1.72 9.47 20.47
C MET A 97 -1.64 9.05 19.01
N PRO A 98 -2.48 8.09 18.56
CA PRO A 98 -2.65 7.78 17.13
C PRO A 98 -3.40 8.91 16.42
N ASN A 99 -3.33 8.94 15.09
CA ASN A 99 -4.22 9.80 14.32
C ASN A 99 -5.68 9.33 14.50
N PRO A 100 -6.63 10.23 14.90
CA PRO A 100 -8.04 9.85 15.07
C PRO A 100 -8.67 9.23 13.81
N ALA A 101 -8.21 9.62 12.63
CA ALA A 101 -8.68 9.05 11.38
C ALA A 101 -8.29 7.57 11.17
N ASN A 102 -7.43 6.97 12.02
CA ASN A 102 -7.24 5.51 12.03
C ASN A 102 -8.55 4.74 12.30
N ARG A 103 -9.63 5.41 12.67
CA ARG A 103 -10.93 4.78 12.92
C ARG A 103 -11.41 3.95 11.72
N PHE A 104 -11.29 4.45 10.49
CA PHE A 104 -11.71 3.67 9.32
C PHE A 104 -10.80 2.47 9.02
N HIS A 105 -9.53 2.45 9.46
CA HIS A 105 -8.68 1.24 9.39
C HIS A 105 -9.25 0.12 10.26
N THR A 106 -9.78 0.44 11.44
CA THR A 106 -10.35 -0.59 12.34
C THR A 106 -11.58 -1.26 11.72
N TRP A 107 -12.37 -0.53 10.93
CA TRP A 107 -13.49 -1.09 10.17
C TRP A 107 -13.02 -2.08 9.10
N VAL A 108 -11.96 -1.74 8.36
CA VAL A 108 -11.37 -2.65 7.38
C VAL A 108 -10.82 -3.90 8.07
N TYR A 109 -10.06 -3.76 9.16
CA TYR A 109 -9.52 -4.92 9.89
C TYR A 109 -10.60 -5.85 10.44
N ARG A 110 -11.75 -5.33 10.86
CA ARG A 110 -12.91 -6.14 11.32
C ARG A 110 -13.54 -6.91 10.18
N ALA A 111 -13.66 -6.31 9.01
CA ALA A 111 -14.23 -6.95 7.82
C ALA A 111 -13.25 -7.92 7.15
N ARG A 112 -11.92 -7.72 7.30
CA ARG A 112 -10.85 -8.39 6.55
C ARG A 112 -9.79 -8.97 7.51
N PRO A 113 -10.01 -10.19 8.05
CA PRO A 113 -9.03 -10.86 8.90
C PRO A 113 -7.71 -11.19 8.20
N ASP A 114 -7.71 -11.26 6.86
CA ASP A 114 -6.54 -11.51 6.01
C ASP A 114 -5.63 -10.27 5.88
N VAL A 115 -6.12 -9.07 6.20
CA VAL A 115 -5.37 -7.82 6.13
C VAL A 115 -4.51 -7.65 7.38
N ASN A 116 -3.20 -7.45 7.20
CA ASN A 116 -2.25 -7.20 8.28
C ASN A 116 -1.65 -5.78 8.24
N CYS A 117 -1.75 -5.07 7.12
CA CYS A 117 -1.27 -3.68 7.01
C CYS A 117 -2.25 -2.86 6.17
N ILE A 118 -2.47 -1.61 6.59
CA ILE A 118 -3.27 -0.62 5.85
C ILE A 118 -2.47 0.67 5.73
N ILE A 119 -2.46 1.24 4.53
CA ILE A 119 -1.84 2.53 4.24
C ILE A 119 -2.88 3.42 3.57
N HIS A 120 -3.09 4.59 4.14
CA HIS A 120 -3.91 5.65 3.58
C HIS A 120 -3.08 6.91 3.41
N THR A 121 -3.02 7.45 2.19
CA THR A 121 -2.24 8.65 1.85
C THR A 121 -2.89 9.46 0.75
N HIS A 122 -2.44 10.71 0.61
CA HIS A 122 -2.94 11.66 -0.38
C HIS A 122 -1.81 12.17 -1.29
N PRO A 123 -1.08 11.28 -2.00
CA PRO A 123 0.00 11.73 -2.87
C PRO A 123 -0.55 12.53 -4.04
N LEU A 124 0.29 13.38 -4.62
CA LEU A 124 -0.13 14.47 -5.52
C LEU A 124 -1.00 14.00 -6.70
N HIS A 125 -0.58 12.94 -7.41
CA HIS A 125 -1.31 12.52 -8.61
C HIS A 125 -2.58 11.73 -8.27
N VAL A 126 -2.57 10.95 -7.19
CA VAL A 126 -3.78 10.32 -6.65
C VAL A 126 -4.80 11.38 -6.23
N ALA A 127 -4.37 12.40 -5.48
CA ALA A 127 -5.23 13.50 -5.09
C ALA A 127 -5.81 14.23 -6.31
N ALA A 128 -4.98 14.55 -7.32
CA ALA A 128 -5.43 15.18 -8.54
C ALA A 128 -6.42 14.30 -9.34
N LEU A 129 -6.16 13.00 -9.47
CA LEU A 129 -7.07 12.06 -10.16
C LEU A 129 -8.40 11.94 -9.41
N SER A 130 -8.36 11.91 -8.05
CA SER A 130 -9.55 11.81 -7.23
C SER A 130 -10.53 12.99 -7.39
N MET A 131 -10.00 14.17 -7.74
CA MET A 131 -10.80 15.38 -8.01
C MET A 131 -11.60 15.29 -9.32
N LEU A 132 -11.24 14.35 -10.21
CA LEU A 132 -11.94 14.15 -11.48
C LEU A 132 -13.11 13.15 -11.35
N GLU A 133 -13.30 12.54 -10.18
CA GLU A 133 -14.34 11.52 -9.92
C GLU A 133 -14.32 10.37 -10.94
N VAL A 134 -13.12 9.96 -11.37
CA VAL A 134 -12.95 8.85 -12.32
C VAL A 134 -12.17 7.70 -11.68
N PRO A 135 -12.47 6.45 -12.03
CA PRO A 135 -11.72 5.30 -11.52
C PRO A 135 -10.31 5.25 -12.12
N LEU A 136 -9.44 4.50 -11.44
CA LEU A 136 -8.15 4.13 -12.00
C LEU A 136 -8.33 3.14 -13.16
N VAL A 137 -7.69 3.42 -14.31
CA VAL A 137 -7.72 2.58 -15.50
C VAL A 137 -6.40 1.83 -15.64
N ILE A 138 -6.46 0.50 -15.67
CA ILE A 138 -5.26 -0.33 -15.86
C ILE A 138 -4.96 -0.41 -17.37
N ALA A 139 -4.01 0.40 -17.80
CA ALA A 139 -3.66 0.61 -19.21
C ALA A 139 -2.17 0.36 -19.53
N GLN A 140 -1.38 -0.10 -18.53
CA GLN A 140 0.04 -0.37 -18.70
C GLN A 140 0.42 -1.60 -17.86
N MET A 141 1.33 -2.45 -18.35
CA MET A 141 1.65 -3.76 -17.79
C MET A 141 2.07 -3.70 -16.30
N ASP A 142 2.93 -2.75 -15.91
CA ASP A 142 3.40 -2.65 -14.54
C ASP A 142 2.29 -2.35 -13.53
N LEU A 143 1.14 -1.84 -14.00
CA LEU A 143 -0.03 -1.51 -13.19
C LEU A 143 -0.98 -2.72 -12.98
N CYS A 144 -0.73 -3.83 -13.67
CA CYS A 144 -1.59 -5.01 -13.60
C CYS A 144 -1.74 -5.63 -12.20
N PRO A 145 -0.84 -5.44 -11.21
CA PRO A 145 -1.17 -5.83 -9.83
C PRO A 145 -2.44 -5.21 -9.26
N LEU A 146 -2.94 -4.12 -9.87
CA LEU A 146 -4.21 -3.46 -9.52
C LEU A 146 -5.38 -3.90 -10.42
N HIS A 147 -5.19 -4.84 -11.36
CA HIS A 147 -6.22 -5.29 -12.27
C HIS A 147 -7.34 -6.02 -11.52
N ASP A 148 -8.58 -5.53 -11.64
CA ASP A 148 -9.76 -5.94 -10.87
C ASP A 148 -9.62 -5.85 -9.34
N ASP A 149 -8.56 -5.20 -8.85
CA ASP A 149 -8.16 -5.18 -7.45
C ASP A 149 -8.05 -3.75 -6.87
N CYS A 150 -8.51 -2.77 -7.63
CA CYS A 150 -8.66 -1.39 -7.17
C CYS A 150 -10.12 -0.95 -7.28
N ALA A 151 -10.77 -0.74 -6.12
CA ALA A 151 -12.11 -0.19 -6.04
C ALA A 151 -12.11 1.32 -6.30
N PHE A 152 -13.29 1.88 -6.55
CA PHE A 152 -13.51 3.31 -6.66
C PHE A 152 -14.73 3.72 -5.84
N LEU A 153 -14.55 4.60 -4.85
CA LEU A 153 -15.64 5.24 -4.14
C LEU A 153 -15.89 6.62 -4.76
N ALA A 154 -16.94 6.71 -5.59
CA ALA A 154 -17.25 7.88 -6.42
C ALA A 154 -17.79 9.08 -5.64
N ARG A 155 -18.16 8.90 -4.36
CA ARG A 155 -18.67 9.98 -3.51
C ARG A 155 -17.88 10.05 -2.22
N TRP A 156 -17.39 11.23 -1.89
CA TRP A 156 -16.74 11.46 -0.61
C TRP A 156 -17.77 11.36 0.52
N PRO A 157 -17.60 10.42 1.49
CA PRO A 157 -18.57 10.21 2.56
C PRO A 157 -18.44 11.24 3.70
N GLY A 158 -17.43 12.12 3.67
CA GLY A 158 -17.10 13.03 4.75
C GLY A 158 -15.75 12.74 5.39
N VAL A 159 -15.45 13.39 6.51
CA VAL A 159 -14.19 13.20 7.24
C VAL A 159 -14.19 11.83 7.93
N PRO A 160 -13.24 10.91 7.65
CA PRO A 160 -13.32 9.50 8.05
C PRO A 160 -12.91 9.26 9.52
N VAL A 161 -13.49 10.01 10.44
CA VAL A 161 -13.31 9.84 11.89
C VAL A 161 -14.50 9.15 12.55
N GLY A 162 -15.64 9.06 11.86
CA GLY A 162 -16.84 8.40 12.32
C GLY A 162 -16.90 6.93 11.94
N ASN A 163 -17.90 6.24 12.49
CA ASN A 163 -18.15 4.83 12.18
C ASN A 163 -18.86 4.68 10.83
N GLU A 164 -19.72 5.61 10.45
CA GLU A 164 -20.47 5.58 9.19
C GLU A 164 -19.51 5.65 7.99
N GLU A 165 -18.56 6.58 7.99
CA GLU A 165 -17.54 6.70 6.94
C GLU A 165 -16.66 5.46 6.89
N GLY A 166 -16.31 4.89 8.04
CA GLY A 166 -15.54 3.65 8.13
C GLY A 166 -16.27 2.46 7.50
N GLU A 167 -17.58 2.33 7.76
CA GLU A 167 -18.42 1.29 7.15
C GLU A 167 -18.54 1.47 5.63
N ILE A 168 -18.77 2.70 5.16
CA ILE A 168 -18.87 3.01 3.73
C ILE A 168 -17.57 2.68 3.01
N ILE A 169 -16.43 3.11 3.54
CA ILE A 169 -15.11 2.87 2.92
C ILE A 169 -14.79 1.37 2.91
N SER A 170 -14.99 0.69 4.05
CA SER A 170 -14.75 -0.76 4.15
C SER A 170 -15.65 -1.57 3.22
N GLY A 171 -16.94 -1.19 3.13
CA GLY A 171 -17.89 -1.83 2.22
C GLY A 171 -17.55 -1.61 0.75
N ALA A 172 -17.11 -0.39 0.38
CA ALA A 172 -16.69 -0.08 -0.99
C ALA A 172 -15.38 -0.78 -1.39
N LEU A 173 -14.45 -0.95 -0.45
CA LEU A 173 -13.22 -1.71 -0.68
C LEU A 173 -13.54 -3.19 -0.96
N GLY A 174 -14.47 -3.79 -0.20
CA GLY A 174 -14.81 -5.21 -0.30
C GLY A 174 -13.58 -6.10 -0.08
N ASP A 175 -13.39 -7.08 -0.96
CA ASP A 175 -12.25 -8.01 -0.97
C ASP A 175 -11.03 -7.52 -1.78
N ARG A 176 -11.12 -6.34 -2.39
CA ARG A 176 -9.99 -5.74 -3.12
C ARG A 176 -8.89 -5.26 -2.17
N ARG A 177 -7.67 -5.15 -2.70
CA ARG A 177 -6.52 -4.66 -1.94
C ARG A 177 -6.34 -3.14 -1.99
N ALA A 178 -7.03 -2.46 -2.88
CA ALA A 178 -6.88 -1.01 -3.07
C ALA A 178 -8.22 -0.33 -3.33
N ILE A 179 -8.31 0.95 -2.96
CA ILE A 179 -9.44 1.81 -3.30
C ILE A 179 -8.97 3.24 -3.54
N LEU A 180 -9.46 3.84 -4.63
CA LEU A 180 -9.38 5.27 -4.87
C LEU A 180 -10.64 5.93 -4.30
N LEU A 181 -10.46 6.97 -3.48
CA LEU A 181 -11.52 7.72 -2.83
C LEU A 181 -11.67 9.07 -3.52
N ALA A 182 -12.84 9.34 -4.14
CA ALA A 182 -13.10 10.64 -4.77
C ALA A 182 -12.93 11.79 -3.78
N HIS A 183 -12.32 12.91 -4.24
CA HIS A 183 -12.01 14.10 -3.45
C HIS A 183 -11.14 13.86 -2.21
N HIS A 184 -10.41 12.73 -2.16
CA HIS A 184 -9.67 12.39 -0.96
C HIS A 184 -8.27 11.83 -1.30
N GLY A 185 -8.15 10.54 -1.52
CA GLY A 185 -6.86 9.91 -1.71
C GLY A 185 -6.99 8.43 -2.02
N GLN A 186 -6.01 7.65 -1.55
CA GLN A 186 -6.00 6.19 -1.68
C GLN A 186 -6.02 5.50 -0.33
N LEU A 187 -6.58 4.29 -0.28
CA LEU A 187 -6.33 3.32 0.77
C LEU A 187 -5.89 2.01 0.13
N VAL A 188 -4.85 1.41 0.69
CA VAL A 188 -4.40 0.06 0.30
C VAL A 188 -4.32 -0.84 1.51
N THR A 189 -4.54 -2.12 1.27
CA THR A 189 -4.43 -3.19 2.26
C THR A 189 -3.41 -4.21 1.79
N GLY A 190 -2.73 -4.84 2.72
CA GLY A 190 -1.80 -5.92 2.42
C GLY A 190 -1.84 -7.02 3.48
N ARG A 191 -1.56 -8.24 3.07
CA ARG A 191 -1.29 -9.36 3.96
C ARG A 191 0.04 -9.18 4.69
N THR A 192 0.90 -8.32 4.14
CA THR A 192 2.18 -7.92 4.73
C THR A 192 2.38 -6.42 4.56
N VAL A 193 3.29 -5.85 5.35
CA VAL A 193 3.70 -4.44 5.22
C VAL A 193 4.31 -4.18 3.84
N GLU A 194 5.07 -5.14 3.33
CA GLU A 194 5.74 -5.06 2.03
C GLU A 194 4.74 -4.97 0.89
N GLU A 195 3.68 -5.79 0.91
CA GLU A 195 2.60 -5.76 -0.08
C GLU A 195 1.89 -4.41 -0.07
N ALA A 196 1.46 -3.94 1.11
CA ALA A 196 0.78 -2.65 1.25
C ALA A 196 1.67 -1.48 0.78
N CYS A 197 2.96 -1.48 1.15
CA CYS A 197 3.90 -0.47 0.70
C CYS A 197 4.02 -0.45 -0.82
N GLY A 198 4.22 -1.61 -1.46
CA GLY A 198 4.32 -1.72 -2.91
C GLY A 198 3.07 -1.22 -3.63
N LEU A 199 1.88 -1.59 -3.15
CA LEU A 199 0.60 -1.14 -3.72
C LEU A 199 0.39 0.37 -3.57
N ALA A 200 0.74 0.97 -2.42
CA ALA A 200 0.62 2.42 -2.23
C ALA A 200 1.45 3.20 -3.26
N LEU A 201 2.70 2.79 -3.48
CA LEU A 201 3.58 3.40 -4.48
C LEU A 201 3.04 3.18 -5.91
N LEU A 202 2.46 2.01 -6.16
CA LEU A 202 1.96 1.65 -7.48
C LEU A 202 0.74 2.49 -7.88
N ILE A 203 -0.18 2.78 -6.95
CA ILE A 203 -1.35 3.61 -7.25
C ILE A 203 -0.94 5.04 -7.59
N GLU A 204 0.01 5.63 -6.87
CA GLU A 204 0.50 6.97 -7.20
C GLU A 204 1.15 7.00 -8.60
N ARG A 205 1.96 5.97 -8.93
CA ARG A 205 2.50 5.81 -10.27
C ARG A 205 1.40 5.66 -11.32
N ALA A 206 0.37 4.87 -11.04
CA ALA A 206 -0.76 4.65 -11.93
C ALA A 206 -1.57 5.93 -12.19
N ALA A 207 -1.89 6.68 -11.12
CA ALA A 207 -2.58 7.96 -11.22
C ALA A 207 -1.78 8.96 -12.04
N ARG A 208 -0.46 9.05 -11.82
CA ARG A 208 0.43 9.90 -12.63
C ARG A 208 0.40 9.53 -14.10
N LEU A 209 0.53 8.24 -14.43
CA LEU A 209 0.49 7.78 -15.83
C LEU A 209 -0.86 8.05 -16.47
N GLN A 210 -1.95 7.81 -15.75
CA GLN A 210 -3.31 8.06 -16.24
C GLN A 210 -3.52 9.54 -16.55
N LEU A 211 -3.16 10.45 -15.65
CA LEU A 211 -3.28 11.89 -15.85
C LEU A 211 -2.46 12.38 -17.06
N LEU A 212 -1.23 11.90 -17.22
CA LEU A 212 -0.39 12.23 -18.37
C LEU A 212 -1.00 11.71 -19.69
N ALA A 213 -1.54 10.49 -19.69
CA ALA A 213 -2.18 9.91 -20.87
C ALA A 213 -3.48 10.64 -21.22
N MET A 214 -4.30 10.99 -20.22
CA MET A 214 -5.54 11.76 -20.42
C MET A 214 -5.29 13.15 -21.01
N ALA A 215 -4.16 13.77 -20.70
CA ALA A 215 -3.78 15.04 -21.32
C ALA A 215 -3.44 14.91 -22.82
N ALA A 216 -3.10 13.70 -23.30
CA ALA A 216 -2.77 13.42 -24.69
C ALA A 216 -3.91 12.77 -25.49
N GLY A 217 -4.91 12.17 -24.79
CA GLY A 217 -6.03 11.48 -25.45
C GLY A 217 -6.77 10.52 -24.54
N GLU A 218 -7.53 9.62 -25.14
CA GLU A 218 -8.29 8.60 -24.43
C GLU A 218 -7.39 7.48 -23.91
N VAL A 219 -7.52 7.16 -22.63
CA VAL A 219 -6.82 6.03 -22.01
C VAL A 219 -7.52 4.73 -22.38
N LYS A 220 -6.79 3.81 -23.00
CA LYS A 220 -7.31 2.50 -23.42
C LYS A 220 -6.86 1.42 -22.42
N PRO A 221 -7.81 0.71 -21.78
CA PRO A 221 -7.46 -0.35 -20.85
C PRO A 221 -6.78 -1.54 -21.53
N ILE A 222 -5.96 -2.28 -20.77
CA ILE A 222 -5.43 -3.57 -21.20
C ILE A 222 -6.60 -4.57 -21.34
N PRO A 223 -6.59 -5.45 -22.36
CA PRO A 223 -7.57 -6.54 -22.46
C PRO A 223 -7.62 -7.35 -21.15
N PRO A 224 -8.84 -7.68 -20.63
CA PRO A 224 -8.97 -8.28 -19.29
C PRO A 224 -8.15 -9.56 -19.07
N GLU A 225 -8.10 -10.43 -20.08
CA GLU A 225 -7.35 -11.69 -20.04
C GLU A 225 -5.84 -11.46 -19.90
N LEU A 226 -5.30 -10.46 -20.59
CA LEU A 226 -3.88 -10.09 -20.51
C LEU A 226 -3.58 -9.35 -19.21
N GLY A 227 -4.53 -8.55 -18.73
CA GLY A 227 -4.45 -7.90 -17.42
C GLY A 227 -4.37 -8.93 -16.30
N ARG A 228 -5.22 -9.96 -16.35
CA ARG A 228 -5.20 -11.05 -15.36
C ARG A 228 -3.89 -11.85 -15.40
N GLU A 229 -3.44 -12.23 -16.59
CA GLU A 229 -2.17 -12.94 -16.75
C GLU A 229 -1.00 -12.15 -16.14
N ALA A 230 -0.92 -10.85 -16.44
CA ALA A 230 0.13 -10.00 -15.90
C ALA A 230 -0.01 -9.78 -14.39
N HIS A 231 -1.25 -9.64 -13.86
CA HIS A 231 -1.53 -9.61 -12.44
C HIS A 231 -0.93 -10.84 -11.73
N ASP A 232 -1.27 -12.04 -12.19
CA ASP A 232 -0.85 -13.30 -11.56
C ASP A 232 0.67 -13.51 -11.65
N TRP A 233 1.29 -13.04 -12.73
CA TRP A 233 2.74 -13.05 -12.88
C TRP A 233 3.46 -12.11 -11.92
N ILE A 234 2.91 -10.89 -11.70
CA ILE A 234 3.58 -9.84 -10.93
C ILE A 234 3.24 -9.94 -9.42
N SER A 235 1.99 -10.25 -9.06
CA SER A 235 1.51 -10.23 -7.68
C SER A 235 1.94 -11.47 -6.90
N THR A 236 3.19 -11.50 -6.46
CA THR A 236 3.73 -12.62 -5.67
C THR A 236 4.47 -12.11 -4.42
N PRO A 237 4.36 -12.84 -3.27
CA PRO A 237 5.01 -12.41 -2.02
C PRO A 237 6.51 -12.15 -2.15
N LYS A 238 7.22 -12.91 -2.99
CA LYS A 238 8.66 -12.71 -3.20
C LYS A 238 8.98 -11.45 -4.00
N ARG A 239 8.10 -11.04 -4.90
CA ARG A 239 8.24 -9.73 -5.59
C ARG A 239 7.95 -8.58 -4.64
N ASP A 240 6.95 -8.71 -3.76
CA ASP A 240 6.66 -7.70 -2.74
C ASP A 240 7.86 -7.50 -1.83
N GLN A 241 8.46 -8.61 -1.31
CA GLN A 241 9.69 -8.58 -0.52
C GLN A 241 10.86 -7.95 -1.28
N ALA A 242 11.05 -8.31 -2.55
CA ALA A 242 12.14 -7.76 -3.36
C ALA A 242 11.98 -6.26 -3.61
N THR A 243 10.75 -5.83 -3.93
CA THR A 243 10.40 -4.41 -4.17
C THR A 243 10.59 -3.60 -2.89
N PHE A 244 10.02 -4.05 -1.77
CA PHE A 244 10.20 -3.41 -0.48
C PHE A 244 11.68 -3.33 -0.09
N GLY A 245 12.41 -4.43 -0.19
CA GLY A 245 13.84 -4.47 0.11
C GLY A 245 14.67 -3.51 -0.75
N TYR A 246 14.29 -3.30 -2.02
CA TYR A 246 14.91 -2.30 -2.86
C TYR A 246 14.74 -0.88 -2.32
N PHE A 247 13.50 -0.48 -2.00
CA PHE A 247 13.23 0.85 -1.45
C PHE A 247 13.82 1.03 -0.05
N ALA A 248 13.71 0.01 0.82
CA ALA A 248 14.31 0.04 2.16
C ALA A 248 15.83 0.26 2.11
N ARG A 249 16.54 -0.41 1.19
CA ARG A 249 17.98 -0.17 1.00
C ARG A 249 18.30 1.25 0.50
N ARG A 250 17.40 1.90 -0.22
CA ARG A 250 17.55 3.32 -0.60
C ARG A 250 17.45 4.23 0.61
N VAL A 251 16.40 4.06 1.41
CA VAL A 251 16.21 4.78 2.67
C VAL A 251 17.42 4.64 3.58
N LEU A 252 17.87 3.40 3.83
CA LEU A 252 18.98 3.12 4.73
C LEU A 252 20.36 3.65 4.25
N ARG A 253 20.50 4.00 2.98
CA ARG A 253 21.70 4.67 2.47
C ARG A 253 21.68 6.18 2.71
N SER A 254 20.53 6.76 2.99
CA SER A 254 20.38 8.19 3.29
C SER A 254 20.74 8.47 4.75
N ASP A 255 21.68 9.38 4.98
CA ASP A 255 22.04 9.81 6.34
C ASP A 255 20.84 10.45 7.08
N ALA A 256 19.89 11.04 6.36
CA ALA A 256 18.69 11.63 6.91
C ALA A 256 17.63 10.63 7.36
N HIS A 257 17.69 9.38 6.86
CA HIS A 257 16.60 8.41 7.04
C HIS A 257 17.01 7.07 7.65
N ARG A 258 18.31 6.77 7.71
CA ARG A 258 18.82 5.45 8.18
C ARG A 258 18.53 5.14 9.65
N ASP A 259 18.20 6.13 10.45
CA ASP A 259 17.89 5.98 11.87
C ASP A 259 16.49 5.43 12.13
N CYS A 260 15.65 5.31 11.10
CA CYS A 260 14.25 4.92 11.26
C CYS A 260 14.05 3.51 11.85
N VAL A 261 15.04 2.63 11.74
CA VAL A 261 14.98 1.27 12.29
C VAL A 261 15.43 1.18 13.78
N ASN A 262 15.76 2.30 14.42
CA ASN A 262 16.17 2.37 15.83
C ASN A 262 14.96 2.49 16.77
#